data_40a3186a256d2ef369e82a968fd0240a
#
_entry.id   40a3186a256d2ef369e82a968fd0240a
#
_cell.length_a   1.000
_cell.length_b   1.000
_cell.length_c   1.000
_cell.angle_alpha   90.00
_cell.angle_beta   90.00
_cell.angle_gamma   90.00
#
_symmetry.space_group_name_H-M   'P 1'
#
loop_
_entity.id
_entity.type
_entity.pdbx_description
1 polymer ?
#
loop_
_entity_poly.entity_id
_entity_poly.type
_entity_poly.pdbx_seq_one_letter_code
_entity_poly.pdbx_strand_id
1 'polypeptide(L)'
;MEIKWFNPEDKSKSVFDAKEHSKSSHRENVDESLVPKRAVLFCMGKAMGIIKKYFKTRTIMEKLPGFITRSEVVVIEDNPTVCFLHGGYGAPQTADVVETLRALGVEEFMLYGMIGGFSKDIQIGDVTFPNRVYAEDGVSFHYGEAKEYIENPCPDIYSDMEEYFISKGHNCTHDNMVTSVAVFRQTFEKEEAWRKKGLVGVEMEGAGFLATCKFLGVKHYAAFFCSDKHPLSKDEKWVWRTEKFTKIQEKFVCDAVNYFLER
;
A
#
# COMPACT_ATOMS: atom_id res chain seq x y z
N MET A 1 -16.95 -19.71 -9.35
CA MET A 1 -15.83 -20.69 -9.45
C MET A 1 -15.54 -21.13 -8.04
N GLU A 2 -15.62 -22.41 -7.74
CA GLU A 2 -15.24 -22.94 -6.43
C GLU A 2 -13.71 -22.99 -6.33
N ILE A 3 -13.14 -22.32 -5.34
CA ILE A 3 -11.70 -22.34 -5.08
C ILE A 3 -11.42 -23.54 -4.16
N LYS A 4 -10.99 -24.64 -4.72
CA LYS A 4 -10.86 -25.94 -4.03
C LYS A 4 -9.91 -25.96 -2.84
N TRP A 5 -8.93 -25.05 -2.80
CA TRP A 5 -7.94 -24.96 -1.71
C TRP A 5 -8.35 -23.94 -0.62
N PHE A 6 -9.38 -23.13 -0.88
CA PHE A 6 -9.85 -22.13 0.07
C PHE A 6 -10.83 -22.76 1.06
N ASN A 7 -10.50 -22.69 2.35
CA ASN A 7 -11.39 -23.10 3.43
C ASN A 7 -11.60 -21.92 4.40
N PRO A 8 -12.71 -21.17 4.29
CA PRO A 8 -12.98 -20.01 5.14
C PRO A 8 -13.21 -20.38 6.62
N GLU A 9 -13.48 -21.65 6.91
CA GLU A 9 -13.70 -22.16 8.27
C GLU A 9 -12.41 -22.63 8.96
N ASP A 10 -11.27 -22.63 8.25
CA ASP A 10 -9.99 -22.99 8.85
C ASP A 10 -9.53 -21.88 9.81
N LYS A 11 -9.55 -22.20 11.09
CA LYS A 11 -9.07 -21.35 12.20
C LYS A 11 -7.88 -21.96 12.91
N SER A 12 -7.23 -22.93 12.31
CA SER A 12 -6.04 -23.57 12.86
C SER A 12 -4.89 -22.56 12.96
N LYS A 13 -3.95 -22.82 13.89
CA LYS A 13 -2.74 -22.00 14.02
C LYS A 13 -1.87 -22.11 12.78
N SER A 14 -1.33 -21.01 12.30
CA SER A 14 -0.33 -20.99 11.23
C SER A 14 0.87 -21.88 11.57
N VAL A 15 1.40 -22.58 10.59
CA VAL A 15 2.64 -23.36 10.72
C VAL A 15 3.85 -22.43 10.94
N PHE A 16 3.84 -21.27 10.27
CA PHE A 16 4.84 -20.22 10.43
C PHE A 16 4.21 -19.02 11.13
N ASP A 17 4.78 -18.65 12.27
CA ASP A 17 4.38 -17.49 13.05
C ASP A 17 5.36 -16.35 12.81
N ALA A 18 4.85 -15.15 12.44
CA ALA A 18 5.70 -14.01 12.10
C ALA A 18 6.58 -13.57 13.29
N LYS A 19 6.10 -13.70 14.54
CA LYS A 19 6.85 -13.34 15.73
C LYS A 19 7.97 -14.36 16.01
N GLU A 20 7.69 -15.64 15.87
CA GLU A 20 8.73 -16.69 15.98
C GLU A 20 9.76 -16.52 14.86
N HIS A 21 9.30 -16.22 13.64
CA HIS A 21 10.18 -15.99 12.50
C HIS A 21 11.09 -14.78 12.69
N SER A 22 10.58 -13.65 13.14
CA SER A 22 11.37 -12.42 13.37
C SER A 22 12.47 -12.60 14.43
N LYS A 23 12.29 -13.55 15.36
CA LYS A 23 13.24 -13.89 16.43
C LYS A 23 14.13 -15.08 16.11
N SER A 24 13.99 -15.69 14.93
CA SER A 24 14.80 -16.85 14.57
C SER A 24 16.28 -16.51 14.43
N SER A 25 17.16 -17.51 14.63
CA SER A 25 18.62 -17.36 14.52
C SER A 25 19.12 -16.90 13.13
N HIS A 26 18.25 -16.90 12.13
CA HIS A 26 18.56 -16.42 10.79
C HIS A 26 18.25 -14.93 10.60
N ARG A 27 17.77 -14.25 11.64
CA ARG A 27 17.38 -12.84 11.59
C ARG A 27 18.26 -11.99 12.49
N GLU A 28 18.43 -10.73 12.10
CA GLU A 28 19.13 -9.75 12.92
C GLU A 28 18.30 -9.49 14.19
N ASN A 29 18.96 -9.26 15.32
CA ASN A 29 18.28 -8.84 16.53
C ASN A 29 17.64 -7.47 16.29
N VAL A 30 16.32 -7.42 16.44
CA VAL A 30 15.55 -6.17 16.33
C VAL A 30 15.20 -5.71 17.74
N ASP A 31 15.52 -4.47 18.06
CA ASP A 31 15.02 -3.83 19.27
C ASP A 31 13.56 -3.40 19.03
N GLU A 32 12.63 -4.23 19.50
CA GLU A 32 11.18 -3.98 19.35
C GLU A 32 10.76 -2.65 20.03
N SER A 33 11.52 -2.17 21.03
CA SER A 33 11.21 -0.91 21.73
C SER A 33 11.38 0.33 20.85
N LEU A 34 12.15 0.22 19.78
CA LEU A 34 12.35 1.30 18.80
C LEU A 34 11.23 1.37 17.74
N VAL A 35 10.35 0.35 17.67
CA VAL A 35 9.31 0.26 16.66
C VAL A 35 8.06 1.05 17.10
N PRO A 36 7.69 2.10 16.38
CA PRO A 36 6.48 2.87 16.69
C PRO A 36 5.20 2.02 16.50
N LYS A 37 4.12 2.46 17.11
CA LYS A 37 2.79 1.83 16.97
C LYS A 37 2.15 2.07 15.59
N ARG A 38 2.66 3.02 14.83
CA ARG A 38 2.16 3.41 13.49
C ARG A 38 3.21 3.17 12.43
N ALA A 39 2.79 2.62 11.30
CA ALA A 39 3.64 2.43 10.13
C ALA A 39 3.00 2.98 8.86
N VAL A 40 3.80 3.64 8.04
CA VAL A 40 3.42 4.11 6.71
C VAL A 40 4.23 3.35 5.65
N LEU A 41 3.51 2.63 4.82
CA LEU A 41 4.05 1.81 3.74
C LEU A 41 3.95 2.57 2.43
N PHE A 42 5.08 2.77 1.76
CA PHE A 42 5.11 3.33 0.41
C PHE A 42 5.39 2.23 -0.61
N CYS A 43 4.40 1.88 -1.42
CA CYS A 43 4.57 0.96 -2.55
C CYS A 43 4.99 1.74 -3.80
N MET A 44 6.08 2.49 -3.68
CA MET A 44 6.67 3.30 -4.75
C MET A 44 8.19 3.43 -4.59
N GLY A 45 8.94 3.03 -5.64
CA GLY A 45 10.39 2.80 -5.57
C GLY A 45 11.27 3.98 -5.16
N LYS A 46 10.81 5.23 -5.35
CA LYS A 46 11.60 6.42 -4.99
C LYS A 46 11.23 7.02 -3.63
N ALA A 47 10.15 6.58 -2.99
CA ALA A 47 9.63 7.22 -1.80
C ALA A 47 10.67 7.33 -0.67
N MET A 48 11.35 6.22 -0.35
CA MET A 48 12.36 6.22 0.72
C MET A 48 13.54 7.16 0.42
N GLY A 49 13.96 7.26 -0.84
CA GLY A 49 14.99 8.21 -1.26
C GLY A 49 14.53 9.68 -1.13
N ILE A 50 13.25 9.96 -1.41
CA ILE A 50 12.65 11.27 -1.24
C ILE A 50 12.60 11.61 0.26
N ILE A 51 12.12 10.70 1.10
CA ILE A 51 12.05 10.89 2.55
C ILE A 51 13.43 11.24 3.11
N LYS A 52 14.46 10.47 2.80
CA LYS A 52 15.84 10.73 3.24
C LYS A 52 16.44 12.02 2.69
N LYS A 53 15.98 12.50 1.54
CA LYS A 53 16.42 13.76 0.95
C LYS A 53 15.84 14.98 1.66
N TYR A 54 14.59 14.91 2.09
CA TYR A 54 13.86 16.07 2.60
C TYR A 54 13.67 16.10 4.12
N PHE A 55 13.85 14.96 4.79
CA PHE A 55 13.66 14.83 6.23
C PHE A 55 14.90 14.23 6.90
N LYS A 56 15.17 14.68 8.12
CA LYS A 56 16.21 14.08 8.94
C LYS A 56 15.71 12.76 9.49
N THR A 57 16.28 11.66 9.00
CA THR A 57 15.83 10.31 9.30
C THR A 57 16.84 9.53 10.13
N ARG A 58 16.34 8.65 10.99
CA ARG A 58 17.12 7.64 11.69
C ARG A 58 16.61 6.25 11.27
N THR A 59 17.53 5.39 10.83
CA THR A 59 17.23 3.98 10.54
C THR A 59 17.08 3.24 11.88
N ILE A 60 15.95 2.56 12.07
CA ILE A 60 15.69 1.72 13.24
C ILE A 60 15.86 0.24 12.91
N MET A 61 15.77 -0.13 11.64
CA MET A 61 16.09 -1.45 11.11
C MET A 61 16.70 -1.31 9.73
N GLU A 62 17.91 -1.85 9.52
CA GLU A 62 18.52 -1.91 8.18
C GLU A 62 17.74 -2.86 7.26
N LYS A 63 17.17 -3.90 7.84
CA LYS A 63 16.39 -4.90 7.12
C LYS A 63 15.25 -5.38 8.01
N LEU A 64 14.03 -5.16 7.55
CA LEU A 64 12.84 -5.76 8.16
C LEU A 64 13.01 -7.29 8.19
N PRO A 65 12.79 -7.98 9.35
CA PRO A 65 12.97 -9.42 9.44
C PRO A 65 11.80 -10.22 8.85
N GLY A 66 11.27 -9.77 7.69
CA GLY A 66 10.21 -10.43 6.96
C GLY A 66 10.66 -11.74 6.30
N PHE A 67 9.70 -12.55 5.87
CA PHE A 67 9.99 -13.82 5.20
C PHE A 67 10.57 -13.58 3.79
N ILE A 68 9.92 -12.71 3.01
CA ILE A 68 10.31 -12.34 1.64
C ILE A 68 10.74 -10.88 1.51
N THR A 69 10.33 -9.99 2.42
CA THR A 69 10.59 -8.56 2.34
C THR A 69 11.64 -8.14 3.36
N ARG A 70 12.60 -7.32 2.93
CA ARG A 70 13.72 -6.85 3.74
C ARG A 70 13.93 -5.34 3.59
N SER A 71 12.83 -4.59 3.65
CA SER A 71 12.87 -3.14 3.57
C SER A 71 13.59 -2.53 4.76
N GLU A 72 14.36 -1.48 4.51
CA GLU A 72 14.84 -0.61 5.58
C GLU A 72 13.67 0.10 6.24
N VAL A 73 13.71 0.26 7.55
CA VAL A 73 12.69 0.96 8.34
C VAL A 73 13.31 2.19 8.97
N VAL A 74 12.73 3.36 8.70
CA VAL A 74 13.21 4.64 9.22
C VAL A 74 12.12 5.34 10.03
N VAL A 75 12.56 6.21 10.95
CA VAL A 75 11.73 7.21 11.63
C VAL A 75 12.26 8.60 11.33
N ILE A 76 11.42 9.63 11.47
CA ILE A 76 11.89 11.02 11.46
C ILE A 76 12.49 11.31 12.84
N GLU A 77 13.72 11.82 12.90
CA GLU A 77 14.46 11.96 14.17
C GLU A 77 13.73 12.80 15.20
N ASP A 78 13.16 13.92 14.76
CA ASP A 78 12.50 14.90 15.64
C ASP A 78 11.07 14.48 16.03
N ASN A 79 10.48 13.47 15.34
CA ASN A 79 9.16 12.91 15.65
C ASN A 79 9.12 11.39 15.34
N PRO A 80 9.70 10.54 16.18
CA PRO A 80 9.82 9.10 15.93
C PRO A 80 8.55 8.31 16.26
N THR A 81 7.37 8.91 16.15
CA THR A 81 6.08 8.29 16.49
C THR A 81 5.48 7.43 15.38
N VAL A 82 6.07 7.50 14.18
CA VAL A 82 5.65 6.74 12.99
C VAL A 82 6.89 6.21 12.29
N CYS A 83 6.87 4.97 11.84
CA CYS A 83 7.93 4.45 10.97
C CYS A 83 7.48 4.45 9.51
N PHE A 84 8.46 4.63 8.64
CA PHE A 84 8.29 4.70 7.19
C PHE A 84 9.15 3.64 6.52
N LEU A 85 8.61 2.94 5.55
CA LEU A 85 9.33 1.92 4.80
C LEU A 85 8.74 1.70 3.41
N HIS A 86 9.51 1.01 2.55
CA HIS A 86 8.96 0.49 1.32
C HIS A 86 8.07 -0.73 1.63
N GLY A 87 6.80 -0.67 1.21
CA GLY A 87 5.79 -1.68 1.51
C GLY A 87 5.90 -2.98 0.69
N GLY A 88 6.93 -3.10 -0.15
CA GLY A 88 7.04 -4.20 -1.12
C GLY A 88 6.32 -3.89 -2.43
N TYR A 89 6.40 -4.82 -3.36
CA TYR A 89 5.63 -4.81 -4.61
C TYR A 89 4.74 -6.04 -4.69
N GLY A 90 3.47 -5.79 -4.90
CA GLY A 90 2.42 -6.80 -4.97
C GLY A 90 1.96 -7.32 -3.60
N ALA A 91 0.74 -7.78 -3.58
CA ALA A 91 0.03 -8.24 -2.38
C ALA A 91 0.84 -9.21 -1.48
N PRO A 92 1.62 -10.21 -2.01
CA PRO A 92 2.38 -11.11 -1.16
C PRO A 92 3.46 -10.40 -0.33
N GLN A 93 4.20 -9.45 -0.93
CA GLN A 93 5.24 -8.72 -0.21
C GLN A 93 4.63 -7.77 0.82
N THR A 94 3.55 -7.09 0.45
CA THR A 94 2.88 -6.16 1.37
C THR A 94 2.27 -6.90 2.57
N ALA A 95 1.68 -8.09 2.35
CA ALA A 95 1.20 -8.94 3.44
C ALA A 95 2.32 -9.35 4.38
N ASP A 96 3.48 -9.79 3.86
CA ASP A 96 4.67 -10.13 4.66
C ASP A 96 5.16 -8.93 5.51
N VAL A 97 5.16 -7.72 4.94
CA VAL A 97 5.52 -6.49 5.68
C VAL A 97 4.55 -6.23 6.82
N VAL A 98 3.24 -6.32 6.57
CA VAL A 98 2.20 -6.06 7.58
C VAL A 98 2.28 -7.08 8.72
N GLU A 99 2.35 -8.38 8.39
CA GLU A 99 2.49 -9.47 9.37
C GLU A 99 3.74 -9.27 10.26
N THR A 100 4.87 -8.96 9.63
CA THR A 100 6.13 -8.77 10.34
C THR A 100 6.08 -7.55 11.26
N LEU A 101 5.62 -6.39 10.78
CA LEU A 101 5.48 -5.19 11.60
C LEU A 101 4.45 -5.37 12.71
N ARG A 102 3.35 -6.08 12.45
CA ARG A 102 2.38 -6.42 13.50
C ARG A 102 3.01 -7.27 14.60
N ALA A 103 3.81 -8.26 14.24
CA ALA A 103 4.56 -9.09 15.18
C ALA A 103 5.55 -8.27 16.03
N LEU A 104 6.11 -7.19 15.47
CA LEU A 104 6.99 -6.23 16.15
C LEU A 104 6.22 -5.14 16.93
N GLY A 105 4.88 -5.18 16.96
CA GLY A 105 4.07 -4.33 17.81
C GLY A 105 3.39 -3.14 17.13
N VAL A 106 3.42 -3.04 15.81
CA VAL A 106 2.63 -2.03 15.07
C VAL A 106 1.14 -2.35 15.16
N GLU A 107 0.33 -1.34 15.38
CA GLU A 107 -1.12 -1.43 15.61
C GLU A 107 -1.95 -0.66 14.58
N GLU A 108 -1.27 0.18 13.78
CA GLU A 108 -1.89 1.06 12.82
C GLU A 108 -1.05 1.19 11.55
N PHE A 109 -1.68 1.01 10.41
CA PHE A 109 -1.03 0.97 9.12
C PHE A 109 -1.66 1.94 8.13
N MET A 110 -0.83 2.67 7.40
CA MET A 110 -1.21 3.43 6.23
C MET A 110 -0.43 2.94 5.02
N LEU A 111 -1.13 2.68 3.91
CA LEU A 111 -0.50 2.35 2.64
C LEU A 111 -0.69 3.51 1.66
N TYR A 112 0.42 3.94 1.07
CA TYR A 112 0.45 4.79 -0.11
C TYR A 112 0.97 4.00 -1.31
N GLY A 113 0.08 3.74 -2.27
CA GLY A 113 0.40 3.04 -3.51
C GLY A 113 0.42 3.95 -4.73
N MET A 114 0.82 3.39 -5.87
CA MET A 114 0.68 4.03 -7.18
C MET A 114 -0.33 3.25 -8.02
N ILE A 115 -1.13 3.97 -8.81
CA ILE A 115 -2.03 3.36 -9.78
C ILE A 115 -1.65 3.74 -11.20
N GLY A 116 -1.75 2.79 -12.12
CA GLY A 116 -1.82 3.03 -13.56
C GLY A 116 -3.27 3.34 -13.95
N GLY A 117 -3.53 4.59 -14.35
CA GLY A 117 -4.88 5.05 -14.68
C GLY A 117 -5.32 4.62 -16.08
N PHE A 118 -6.39 3.85 -16.18
CA PHE A 118 -6.99 3.40 -17.44
C PHE A 118 -8.40 4.00 -17.72
N SER A 119 -8.81 4.99 -16.95
CA SER A 119 -10.03 5.78 -17.19
C SER A 119 -9.70 7.21 -17.61
N LYS A 120 -10.64 7.90 -18.27
CA LYS A 120 -10.53 9.33 -18.60
C LYS A 120 -10.65 10.21 -17.35
N ASP A 121 -11.28 9.70 -16.30
CA ASP A 121 -11.68 10.46 -15.13
C ASP A 121 -10.51 10.71 -14.17
N ILE A 122 -9.43 9.92 -14.22
CA ILE A 122 -8.25 10.08 -13.41
C ILE A 122 -7.06 10.62 -14.20
N GLN A 123 -6.28 11.52 -13.61
CA GLN A 123 -5.10 12.13 -14.25
C GLN A 123 -3.83 11.85 -13.45
N ILE A 124 -2.66 11.93 -14.12
CA ILE A 124 -1.36 11.80 -13.44
C ILE A 124 -1.25 12.89 -12.37
N GLY A 125 -1.05 12.47 -11.14
CA GLY A 125 -0.97 13.35 -9.97
C GLY A 125 -2.22 13.38 -9.09
N ASP A 126 -3.33 12.85 -9.57
CA ASP A 126 -4.53 12.72 -8.73
C ASP A 126 -4.27 11.72 -7.59
N VAL A 127 -4.86 12.01 -6.44
CA VAL A 127 -4.82 11.15 -5.26
C VAL A 127 -6.21 10.58 -5.05
N THR A 128 -6.34 9.27 -4.96
CA THR A 128 -7.62 8.64 -4.69
C THR A 128 -7.64 7.98 -3.32
N PHE A 129 -8.75 8.18 -2.61
CA PHE A 129 -9.12 7.57 -1.34
C PHE A 129 -10.28 6.60 -1.58
N PRO A 130 -10.01 5.40 -2.12
CA PRO A 130 -11.07 4.50 -2.51
C PRO A 130 -11.85 4.00 -1.29
N ASN A 131 -13.17 3.84 -1.44
CA ASN A 131 -13.97 3.21 -0.40
C ASN A 131 -13.74 1.69 -0.34
N ARG A 132 -13.34 1.12 -1.46
CA ARG A 132 -13.05 -0.32 -1.60
C ARG A 132 -12.17 -0.58 -2.82
N VAL A 133 -11.52 -1.73 -2.82
CA VAL A 133 -10.64 -2.17 -3.91
C VAL A 133 -11.16 -3.48 -4.50
N TYR A 134 -11.18 -3.57 -5.83
CA TYR A 134 -11.56 -4.80 -6.54
C TYR A 134 -10.40 -5.80 -6.49
N ALA A 135 -10.66 -7.03 -6.03
CA ALA A 135 -9.61 -8.00 -5.72
C ALA A 135 -9.41 -9.02 -6.84
N GLU A 136 -8.25 -8.96 -7.51
CA GLU A 136 -7.74 -10.00 -8.42
C GLU A 136 -6.32 -10.46 -8.01
N ASP A 137 -5.96 -10.33 -6.73
CA ASP A 137 -4.61 -10.58 -6.22
C ASP A 137 -4.37 -12.03 -5.77
N GLY A 138 -5.38 -12.71 -5.27
CA GLY A 138 -5.34 -14.06 -4.71
C GLY A 138 -4.86 -14.12 -3.25
N VAL A 139 -4.07 -13.18 -2.76
CA VAL A 139 -3.60 -13.13 -1.36
C VAL A 139 -4.75 -12.88 -0.40
N SER A 140 -5.67 -11.97 -0.76
CA SER A 140 -6.85 -11.64 0.04
C SER A 140 -7.69 -12.85 0.41
N PHE A 141 -7.76 -13.88 -0.44
CA PHE A 141 -8.44 -15.14 -0.12
C PHE A 141 -7.82 -15.87 1.06
N HIS A 142 -6.48 -15.88 1.18
CA HIS A 142 -5.79 -16.55 2.29
C HIS A 142 -6.07 -15.87 3.64
N TYR A 143 -6.46 -14.60 3.61
CA TYR A 143 -6.88 -13.82 4.77
C TYR A 143 -8.40 -13.79 4.98
N GLY A 144 -9.14 -14.72 4.37
CA GLY A 144 -10.57 -14.91 4.57
C GLY A 144 -11.47 -13.97 3.79
N GLU A 145 -10.92 -13.10 2.93
CA GLU A 145 -11.69 -12.16 2.12
C GLU A 145 -11.95 -12.69 0.69
N ALA A 146 -12.79 -13.73 0.61
CA ALA A 146 -13.23 -14.30 -0.67
C ALA A 146 -14.33 -13.44 -1.33
N LYS A 147 -14.10 -12.15 -1.46
CA LYS A 147 -15.05 -11.17 -2.01
C LYS A 147 -14.49 -10.50 -3.26
N GLU A 148 -15.40 -10.03 -4.11
CA GLU A 148 -15.03 -9.24 -5.28
C GLU A 148 -14.40 -7.89 -4.91
N TYR A 149 -14.86 -7.29 -3.81
CA TYR A 149 -14.37 -6.02 -3.26
C TYR A 149 -13.96 -6.17 -1.81
N ILE A 150 -12.82 -5.59 -1.49
CA ILE A 150 -12.31 -5.46 -0.12
C ILE A 150 -12.51 -4.00 0.31
N GLU A 151 -13.20 -3.81 1.44
CA GLU A 151 -13.47 -2.48 2.00
C GLU A 151 -12.18 -1.82 2.47
N ASN A 152 -12.09 -0.51 2.25
CA ASN A 152 -11.02 0.36 2.74
C ASN A 152 -11.61 1.27 3.82
N PRO A 153 -11.65 0.82 5.09
CA PRO A 153 -12.22 1.62 6.16
C PRO A 153 -11.36 2.86 6.39
N CYS A 154 -12.01 4.01 6.58
CA CYS A 154 -11.31 5.22 7.00
C CYS A 154 -11.49 5.37 8.53
N PRO A 155 -10.50 4.97 9.35
CA PRO A 155 -10.55 5.20 10.79
C PRO A 155 -10.57 6.70 11.11
N ASP A 156 -11.17 7.09 12.23
CA ASP A 156 -11.28 8.50 12.67
C ASP A 156 -9.95 9.26 12.60
N ILE A 157 -8.83 8.56 12.89
CA ILE A 157 -7.49 9.15 12.85
C ILE A 157 -7.06 9.60 11.44
N TYR A 158 -7.72 9.13 10.39
CA TYR A 158 -7.46 9.50 8.99
C TYR A 158 -8.60 10.31 8.37
N SER A 159 -9.65 10.64 9.13
CA SER A 159 -10.86 11.31 8.63
C SER A 159 -10.60 12.66 7.95
N ASP A 160 -9.51 13.32 8.29
CA ASP A 160 -9.10 14.63 7.77
C ASP A 160 -7.94 14.56 6.76
N MET A 161 -7.50 13.34 6.40
CA MET A 161 -6.39 13.15 5.46
C MET A 161 -6.69 13.75 4.08
N GLU A 162 -7.90 13.55 3.58
CA GLU A 162 -8.31 14.08 2.29
C GLU A 162 -8.30 15.62 2.30
N GLU A 163 -8.89 16.25 3.34
CA GLU A 163 -8.88 17.72 3.50
C GLU A 163 -7.46 18.25 3.56
N TYR A 164 -6.57 17.56 4.25
CA TYR A 164 -5.15 17.91 4.29
C TYR A 164 -4.53 17.90 2.89
N PHE A 165 -4.72 16.82 2.10
CA PHE A 165 -4.17 16.73 0.74
C PHE A 165 -4.77 17.80 -0.18
N ILE A 166 -6.07 18.09 -0.09
CA ILE A 166 -6.73 19.18 -0.81
C ILE A 166 -6.09 20.51 -0.44
N SER A 167 -5.84 20.78 0.85
CA SER A 167 -5.20 22.01 1.33
C SER A 167 -3.78 22.19 0.80
N LYS A 168 -3.09 21.08 0.51
CA LYS A 168 -1.76 21.10 -0.13
C LYS A 168 -1.85 21.19 -1.68
N GLY A 169 -3.06 21.29 -2.24
CA GLY A 169 -3.30 21.47 -3.68
C GLY A 169 -3.26 20.19 -4.50
N HIS A 170 -3.53 19.04 -3.89
CA HIS A 170 -3.79 17.80 -4.62
C HIS A 170 -5.24 17.75 -5.10
N ASN A 171 -5.46 17.16 -6.27
CA ASN A 171 -6.79 16.79 -6.72
C ASN A 171 -7.13 15.41 -6.12
N CYS A 172 -8.14 15.36 -5.26
CA CYS A 172 -8.53 14.15 -4.53
C CYS A 172 -9.83 13.57 -5.10
N THR A 173 -9.90 12.24 -5.17
CA THR A 173 -11.06 11.49 -5.66
C THR A 173 -11.37 10.31 -4.75
N HIS A 174 -12.53 9.68 -4.94
CA HIS A 174 -12.95 8.46 -4.23
C HIS A 174 -13.13 7.27 -5.18
N ASP A 175 -12.49 7.33 -6.33
CA ASP A 175 -12.62 6.30 -7.35
C ASP A 175 -12.04 4.96 -6.90
N ASN A 176 -12.73 3.88 -7.26
CA ASN A 176 -12.26 2.53 -6.98
C ASN A 176 -11.26 2.05 -8.04
N MET A 177 -10.40 1.15 -7.64
CA MET A 177 -9.39 0.54 -8.50
C MET A 177 -9.37 -0.97 -8.35
N VAL A 178 -8.55 -1.64 -9.14
CA VAL A 178 -8.32 -3.08 -9.07
C VAL A 178 -6.91 -3.39 -8.59
N THR A 179 -6.78 -4.33 -7.66
CA THR A 179 -5.51 -4.99 -7.35
C THR A 179 -5.31 -6.16 -8.29
N SER A 180 -4.30 -6.09 -9.18
CA SER A 180 -3.94 -7.17 -10.09
C SER A 180 -2.43 -7.35 -10.15
N VAL A 181 -1.94 -8.54 -9.81
CA VAL A 181 -0.50 -8.82 -9.64
C VAL A 181 0.21 -9.30 -10.91
N ALA A 182 -0.52 -9.40 -12.02
CA ALA A 182 0.02 -9.94 -13.28
C ALA A 182 0.13 -8.85 -14.35
N VAL A 183 1.09 -7.93 -14.18
CA VAL A 183 1.27 -6.71 -15.00
C VAL A 183 1.24 -6.99 -16.50
N PHE A 184 1.99 -7.99 -16.99
CA PHE A 184 2.04 -8.31 -18.41
C PHE A 184 0.83 -9.10 -18.93
N ARG A 185 -0.17 -9.33 -18.08
CA ARG A 185 -1.45 -9.95 -18.42
C ARG A 185 -2.63 -8.97 -18.38
N GLN A 186 -2.35 -7.69 -18.21
CA GLN A 186 -3.34 -6.62 -18.39
C GLN A 186 -3.53 -6.41 -19.90
N THR A 187 -4.72 -6.74 -20.38
CA THR A 187 -5.09 -6.60 -21.80
C THR A 187 -6.14 -5.51 -21.97
N PHE A 188 -6.30 -4.96 -23.17
CA PHE A 188 -7.35 -3.98 -23.47
C PHE A 188 -8.74 -4.48 -23.09
N GLU A 189 -9.04 -5.75 -23.36
CA GLU A 189 -10.34 -6.36 -23.01
C GLU A 189 -10.53 -6.43 -21.50
N LYS A 190 -9.47 -6.75 -20.75
CA LYS A 190 -9.50 -6.80 -19.30
C LYS A 190 -9.73 -5.43 -18.69
N GLU A 191 -9.00 -4.41 -19.16
CA GLU A 191 -9.19 -3.03 -18.71
C GLU A 191 -10.57 -2.48 -19.11
N GLU A 192 -11.08 -2.83 -20.28
CA GLU A 192 -12.44 -2.48 -20.66
C GLU A 192 -13.48 -3.10 -19.73
N ALA A 193 -13.30 -4.37 -19.34
CA ALA A 193 -14.16 -5.02 -18.35
C ALA A 193 -14.11 -4.33 -16.98
N TRP A 194 -12.93 -3.89 -16.55
CA TRP A 194 -12.76 -3.11 -15.32
C TRP A 194 -13.42 -1.73 -15.40
N ARG A 195 -13.27 -1.01 -16.53
CA ARG A 195 -13.97 0.26 -16.75
C ARG A 195 -15.50 0.10 -16.69
N LYS A 196 -16.05 -0.99 -17.23
CA LYS A 196 -17.48 -1.30 -17.13
C LYS A 196 -17.98 -1.52 -15.70
N LYS A 197 -17.06 -1.87 -14.78
CA LYS A 197 -17.33 -1.95 -13.34
C LYS A 197 -17.16 -0.59 -12.62
N GLY A 198 -16.81 0.47 -13.33
CA GLY A 198 -16.54 1.80 -12.77
C GLY A 198 -15.16 1.93 -12.11
N LEU A 199 -14.21 1.04 -12.42
CA LEU A 199 -12.85 1.13 -11.93
C LEU A 199 -12.03 2.08 -12.80
N VAL A 200 -11.12 2.85 -12.18
CA VAL A 200 -10.36 3.89 -12.88
C VAL A 200 -8.89 3.56 -13.08
N GLY A 201 -8.34 2.64 -12.31
CA GLY A 201 -6.92 2.32 -12.33
C GLY A 201 -6.61 0.94 -11.75
N VAL A 202 -5.36 0.53 -11.90
CA VAL A 202 -4.83 -0.74 -11.43
C VAL A 202 -3.59 -0.52 -10.55
N GLU A 203 -3.51 -1.29 -9.48
CA GLU A 203 -2.36 -1.38 -8.58
C GLU A 203 -2.12 -2.85 -8.19
N MET A 204 -1.17 -3.15 -7.33
CA MET A 204 -0.76 -4.53 -7.08
C MET A 204 -0.86 -4.95 -5.60
N GLU A 205 -1.21 -4.05 -4.68
CA GLU A 205 -1.04 -4.22 -3.23
C GLU A 205 -2.34 -4.14 -2.43
N GLY A 206 -3.25 -3.25 -2.83
CA GLY A 206 -4.36 -2.76 -2.01
C GLY A 206 -5.25 -3.84 -1.42
N ALA A 207 -5.75 -4.77 -2.23
CA ALA A 207 -6.64 -5.82 -1.73
C ALA A 207 -5.95 -6.73 -0.71
N GLY A 208 -4.71 -7.16 -0.98
CA GLY A 208 -3.92 -7.98 -0.06
C GLY A 208 -3.60 -7.24 1.23
N PHE A 209 -3.22 -5.95 1.15
CA PHE A 209 -2.98 -5.10 2.32
C PHE A 209 -4.23 -5.00 3.22
N LEU A 210 -5.35 -4.62 2.63
CA LEU A 210 -6.61 -4.42 3.36
C LEU A 210 -7.10 -5.72 4.02
N ALA A 211 -7.03 -6.84 3.28
CA ALA A 211 -7.42 -8.14 3.79
C ALA A 211 -6.53 -8.60 4.96
N THR A 212 -5.20 -8.45 4.82
CA THR A 212 -4.24 -8.80 5.87
C THR A 212 -4.44 -7.96 7.12
N CYS A 213 -4.56 -6.63 6.99
CA CYS A 213 -4.80 -5.74 8.13
C CYS A 213 -6.12 -6.06 8.84
N LYS A 214 -7.18 -6.33 8.09
CA LYS A 214 -8.48 -6.73 8.63
C LYS A 214 -8.39 -8.04 9.42
N PHE A 215 -7.71 -9.04 8.85
CA PHE A 215 -7.49 -10.34 9.51
C PHE A 215 -6.74 -10.18 10.83
N LEU A 216 -5.72 -9.33 10.88
CA LEU A 216 -4.92 -9.04 12.07
C LEU A 216 -5.62 -8.10 13.07
N GLY A 217 -6.78 -7.57 12.74
CA GLY A 217 -7.56 -6.67 13.61
C GLY A 217 -6.86 -5.35 13.91
N VAL A 218 -6.06 -4.82 12.97
CA VAL A 218 -5.33 -3.56 13.13
C VAL A 218 -6.05 -2.41 12.43
N LYS A 219 -5.83 -1.17 12.90
CA LYS A 219 -6.30 0.02 12.19
C LYS A 219 -5.53 0.18 10.89
N HIS A 220 -6.24 0.45 9.80
CA HIS A 220 -5.61 0.58 8.49
C HIS A 220 -6.39 1.47 7.55
N TYR A 221 -5.66 2.05 6.58
CA TYR A 221 -6.23 2.83 5.50
C TYR A 221 -5.28 2.81 4.29
N ALA A 222 -5.81 2.99 3.09
CA ALA A 222 -5.02 3.03 1.87
C ALA A 222 -5.43 4.21 1.00
N ALA A 223 -4.44 4.93 0.47
CA ALA A 223 -4.63 5.95 -0.54
C ALA A 223 -3.62 5.74 -1.69
N PHE A 224 -4.00 6.17 -2.88
CA PHE A 224 -3.24 5.89 -4.07
C PHE A 224 -3.02 7.14 -4.90
N PHE A 225 -1.88 7.18 -5.55
CA PHE A 225 -1.43 8.29 -6.39
C PHE A 225 -1.34 7.82 -7.84
N CYS A 226 -2.00 8.52 -8.76
CA CYS A 226 -1.95 8.17 -10.18
C CYS A 226 -0.58 8.50 -10.78
N SER A 227 0.17 7.45 -11.14
CA SER A 227 1.55 7.56 -11.65
C SER A 227 1.67 7.68 -13.15
N ASP A 228 0.74 7.09 -13.87
CA ASP A 228 0.79 6.94 -15.31
C ASP A 228 -0.60 6.74 -15.92
N LYS A 229 -0.67 6.89 -17.24
CA LYS A 229 -1.89 6.70 -18.01
C LYS A 229 -1.70 5.56 -19.00
N HIS A 230 -2.59 4.58 -18.89
CA HIS A 230 -2.67 3.51 -19.86
C HIS A 230 -3.36 3.98 -21.14
N PRO A 231 -2.97 3.42 -22.31
CA PRO A 231 -3.67 3.70 -23.56
C PRO A 231 -5.10 3.15 -23.50
N LEU A 232 -6.08 3.95 -23.91
CA LEU A 232 -7.48 3.52 -23.94
C LEU A 232 -7.81 2.78 -25.25
N SER A 233 -6.93 2.88 -26.24
CA SER A 233 -7.01 2.17 -27.52
C SER A 233 -5.65 1.72 -27.98
N LYS A 234 -5.60 0.84 -29.00
CA LYS A 234 -4.35 0.34 -29.60
C LYS A 234 -3.54 1.43 -30.29
N ASP A 235 -4.16 2.55 -30.65
CA ASP A 235 -3.53 3.67 -31.35
C ASP A 235 -2.90 4.68 -30.39
N GLU A 236 -3.21 4.59 -29.10
CA GLU A 236 -2.64 5.43 -28.05
C GLU A 236 -1.36 4.83 -27.48
N LYS A 237 -0.51 5.67 -26.88
CA LYS A 237 0.73 5.25 -26.23
C LYS A 237 0.60 5.34 -24.72
N TRP A 238 1.25 4.41 -24.03
CA TRP A 238 1.43 4.48 -22.60
C TRP A 238 2.28 5.72 -22.23
N VAL A 239 1.76 6.53 -21.29
CA VAL A 239 2.44 7.74 -20.78
C VAL A 239 3.00 7.44 -19.40
N TRP A 240 4.32 7.38 -19.33
CA TRP A 240 5.05 7.00 -18.12
C TRP A 240 6.25 7.94 -17.87
N ARG A 241 6.54 8.23 -16.61
CA ARG A 241 7.76 8.95 -16.15
C ARG A 241 8.06 10.26 -16.86
N THR A 242 7.11 11.16 -16.94
CA THR A 242 7.37 12.52 -17.39
C THR A 242 8.22 13.30 -16.36
N GLU A 243 8.94 14.36 -16.77
CA GLU A 243 9.63 15.24 -15.80
C GLU A 243 8.68 15.85 -14.78
N LYS A 244 7.46 16.19 -15.22
CA LYS A 244 6.38 16.65 -14.37
C LYS A 244 6.04 15.62 -13.29
N PHE A 245 6.01 14.33 -13.63
CA PHE A 245 5.73 13.25 -12.69
C PHE A 245 6.70 13.23 -11.50
N THR A 246 8.02 13.39 -11.75
CA THR A 246 9.01 13.36 -10.65
C THR A 246 8.73 14.43 -9.61
N LYS A 247 8.40 15.66 -10.02
CA LYS A 247 8.07 16.77 -9.11
C LYS A 247 6.78 16.51 -8.34
N ILE A 248 5.78 15.97 -9.01
CA ILE A 248 4.49 15.62 -8.39
C ILE A 248 4.68 14.51 -7.36
N GLN A 249 5.47 13.48 -7.68
CA GLN A 249 5.78 12.39 -6.75
C GLN A 249 6.57 12.89 -5.52
N GLU A 250 7.58 13.75 -5.72
CA GLU A 250 8.31 14.35 -4.59
C GLU A 250 7.37 15.12 -3.68
N LYS A 251 6.50 15.97 -4.24
CA LYS A 251 5.49 16.71 -3.47
C LYS A 251 4.56 15.78 -2.72
N PHE A 252 3.98 14.78 -3.40
CA PHE A 252 3.08 13.82 -2.78
C PHE A 252 3.71 13.11 -1.59
N VAL A 253 4.93 12.58 -1.74
CA VAL A 253 5.63 11.87 -0.66
C VAL A 253 5.93 12.80 0.51
N CYS A 254 6.36 14.04 0.25
CA CYS A 254 6.61 15.03 1.31
C CYS A 254 5.33 15.37 2.06
N ASP A 255 4.23 15.61 1.37
CA ASP A 255 2.94 15.92 1.99
C ASP A 255 2.40 14.71 2.78
N ALA A 256 2.57 13.49 2.25
CA ALA A 256 2.21 12.26 2.95
C ALA A 256 2.98 12.08 4.27
N VAL A 257 4.27 12.39 4.31
CA VAL A 257 5.07 12.36 5.55
C VAL A 257 4.64 13.47 6.49
N ASN A 258 4.50 14.70 6.00
CA ASN A 258 4.12 15.86 6.82
C ASN A 258 2.76 15.68 7.48
N TYR A 259 1.80 15.01 6.83
CA TYR A 259 0.53 14.66 7.43
C TYR A 259 0.70 13.96 8.79
N PHE A 260 1.67 13.07 8.92
CA PHE A 260 1.95 12.36 10.16
C PHE A 260 2.81 13.12 11.15
N LEU A 261 3.57 14.12 10.71
CA LEU A 261 4.43 14.95 11.56
C LEU A 261 3.66 16.11 12.22
N GLU A 262 2.61 16.58 11.58
CA GLU A 262 1.77 17.69 12.05
C GLU A 262 0.72 17.25 13.10
N ARG A 263 0.72 15.94 13.52
CA ARG A 263 -0.34 15.31 14.36
C ARG A 263 0.14 14.46 15.51
#